data_20eb1a2cefd72c9456da9b9c01b0a749
#
_entry.id   20eb1a2cefd72c9456da9b9c01b0a749
#
_cell.length_a   1.000
_cell.length_b   1.000
_cell.length_c   1.000
_cell.angle_alpha   90.00
_cell.angle_beta   90.00
_cell.angle_gamma   90.00
#
_symmetry.space_group_name_H-M   'P 1'
#
loop_
_entity.id
_entity.type
_entity.pdbx_description
1 polymer ?
#
loop_
_entity_poly.entity_id
_entity_poly.type
_entity_poly.pdbx_seq_one_letter_code
_entity_poly.pdbx_strand_id
1 'polypeptide(L)'
;MKQFLNITQRKFIEWLIILSIFIVSIPNKWTLMISIALSLLLLKRGALGVVQLIILYMLRSQIYTPYDTQEMAHYIVSMKYILIYVIGVFFLFKYVKHWIRNEMILRFIKSTMILMLLYIIMSLVVSNDPIESILKLLNFFIPLILIVMYVSLIKKIKNLINWINQFITLVIAFTFLFIVIAPKSYLIDEESLRSVFKDAHSFAVILAMGLVLYMVTIIKQQDYDVFNLLLLNIGMIELYLSNSRHIFISVILCLMLLLPLSHMKKRIKHPIIGAMILMAIAIINQPYIYHLFIKLILKGKNSQEVFMPSDMNIKAIDYALTEHPFLGSGFGIPMIKASSEIQYFNVATSNIIFGMIIFTGIIGLTLCTIYMLHMVLLVTFPMSITILLFLITIFVNMDHIILFDSMGLGILCYIFWGIYLKEGMYQYNNGQW
;
A
#
# COMPACT_ATOMS: atom_id res chain seq x y z
N MET A 1 -14.96 34.12 12.97
CA MET A 1 -16.13 33.28 12.67
C MET A 1 -16.44 33.17 11.18
N LYS A 2 -16.67 34.26 10.42
CA LYS A 2 -16.90 34.21 8.94
C LYS A 2 -15.77 33.53 8.14
N GLN A 3 -14.48 33.72 8.48
CA GLN A 3 -13.37 33.02 7.81
C GLN A 3 -13.34 31.52 8.11
N PHE A 4 -13.73 31.10 9.31
CA PHE A 4 -13.80 29.70 9.70
C PHE A 4 -14.90 28.94 8.96
N LEU A 5 -16.10 29.57 8.86
CA LEU A 5 -17.23 29.05 8.08
C LEU A 5 -16.88 28.90 6.59
N ASN A 6 -16.19 29.88 6.00
CA ASN A 6 -15.75 29.83 4.61
C ASN A 6 -14.73 28.67 4.34
N ILE A 7 -13.82 28.39 5.28
CA ILE A 7 -12.85 27.30 5.13
C ILE A 7 -13.55 25.94 5.23
N THR A 8 -14.50 25.79 6.15
CA THR A 8 -15.26 24.54 6.33
C THR A 8 -16.20 24.28 5.16
N GLN A 9 -16.90 25.29 4.68
CA GLN A 9 -17.73 25.20 3.48
C GLN A 9 -16.92 24.86 2.23
N ARG A 10 -15.75 25.46 2.04
CA ARG A 10 -14.88 25.16 0.90
C ARG A 10 -14.37 23.73 0.92
N LYS A 11 -14.00 23.20 2.08
CA LYS A 11 -13.60 21.79 2.23
C LYS A 11 -14.78 20.85 1.98
N PHE A 12 -15.96 21.18 2.44
CA PHE A 12 -17.17 20.40 2.22
C PHE A 12 -17.54 20.32 0.73
N ILE A 13 -17.49 21.45 0.01
CA ILE A 13 -17.73 21.48 -1.44
C ILE A 13 -16.67 20.63 -2.18
N GLU A 14 -15.42 20.71 -1.77
CA GLU A 14 -14.35 19.89 -2.32
C GLU A 14 -14.61 18.40 -2.17
N TRP A 15 -15.10 18.00 -1.00
CA TRP A 15 -15.50 16.63 -0.71
C TRP A 15 -16.69 16.18 -1.56
N LEU A 16 -17.70 17.02 -1.69
CA LEU A 16 -18.87 16.76 -2.54
C LEU A 16 -18.45 16.53 -4.00
N ILE A 17 -17.54 17.35 -4.53
CA ILE A 17 -17.04 17.19 -5.91
C ILE A 17 -16.32 15.86 -6.05
N ILE A 18 -15.42 15.49 -5.14
CA ILE A 18 -14.66 14.25 -5.20
C ILE A 18 -15.59 13.04 -5.09
N LEU A 19 -16.52 13.07 -4.14
CA LEU A 19 -17.49 11.99 -3.94
C LEU A 19 -18.43 11.87 -5.16
N SER A 20 -18.88 12.98 -5.72
CA SER A 20 -19.71 13.01 -6.93
C SER A 20 -18.98 12.39 -8.13
N ILE A 21 -17.70 12.76 -8.35
CA ILE A 21 -16.87 12.16 -9.40
C ILE A 21 -16.80 10.65 -9.21
N PHE A 22 -16.60 10.20 -7.99
CA PHE A 22 -16.48 8.77 -7.67
C PHE A 22 -17.81 8.03 -7.89
N ILE A 23 -18.92 8.52 -7.34
CA ILE A 23 -20.25 7.92 -7.48
C ILE A 23 -20.70 7.89 -8.94
N VAL A 24 -20.51 8.99 -9.68
CA VAL A 24 -20.86 9.07 -11.10
C VAL A 24 -20.06 8.09 -11.96
N SER A 25 -18.87 7.67 -11.53
CA SER A 25 -18.04 6.68 -12.25
C SER A 25 -18.60 5.25 -12.21
N ILE A 26 -19.59 4.95 -11.36
CA ILE A 26 -20.02 3.58 -11.05
C ILE A 26 -21.00 2.99 -12.07
N PRO A 27 -22.11 3.67 -12.48
CA PRO A 27 -23.26 3.01 -13.09
C PRO A 27 -23.02 2.45 -14.50
N ASN A 28 -22.31 3.17 -15.38
CA ASN A 28 -22.08 2.73 -16.76
C ASN A 28 -20.93 3.50 -17.44
N LYS A 29 -20.60 3.13 -18.70
CA LYS A 29 -19.50 3.76 -19.44
C LYS A 29 -19.69 5.27 -19.70
N TRP A 30 -20.89 5.73 -19.91
CA TRP A 30 -21.18 7.15 -20.17
C TRP A 30 -20.98 7.99 -18.91
N THR A 31 -21.45 7.49 -17.78
CA THR A 31 -21.24 8.15 -16.49
C THR A 31 -19.77 8.11 -16.09
N LEU A 32 -19.03 7.05 -16.42
CA LEU A 32 -17.58 7.01 -16.27
C LEU A 32 -16.88 8.09 -17.11
N MET A 33 -17.29 8.29 -18.38
CA MET A 33 -16.72 9.37 -19.20
C MET A 33 -17.03 10.76 -18.64
N ILE A 34 -18.23 10.98 -18.11
CA ILE A 34 -18.59 12.22 -17.42
C ILE A 34 -17.70 12.40 -16.18
N SER A 35 -17.49 11.34 -15.40
CA SER A 35 -16.58 11.34 -14.26
C SER A 35 -15.16 11.72 -14.66
N ILE A 36 -14.66 11.17 -15.78
CA ILE A 36 -13.36 11.50 -16.34
C ILE A 36 -13.29 12.99 -16.69
N ALA A 37 -14.29 13.53 -17.37
CA ALA A 37 -14.35 14.95 -17.71
C ALA A 37 -14.40 15.86 -16.47
N LEU A 38 -15.19 15.49 -15.46
CA LEU A 38 -15.26 16.22 -14.18
C LEU A 38 -13.93 16.12 -13.41
N SER A 39 -13.21 15.03 -13.54
CA SER A 39 -11.92 14.83 -12.88
C SER A 39 -10.85 15.84 -13.32
N LEU A 40 -10.96 16.38 -14.52
CA LEU A 40 -10.06 17.44 -15.02
C LEU A 40 -10.11 18.69 -14.14
N LEU A 41 -11.22 18.93 -13.44
CA LEU A 41 -11.33 20.03 -12.47
C LEU A 41 -10.37 19.89 -11.30
N LEU A 42 -10.05 18.65 -10.89
CA LEU A 42 -9.11 18.38 -9.79
C LEU A 42 -7.66 18.66 -10.20
N LEU A 43 -7.34 18.61 -11.50
CA LEU A 43 -6.01 18.95 -12.00
C LEU A 43 -5.61 20.40 -11.70
N LYS A 44 -6.59 21.32 -11.56
CA LYS A 44 -6.33 22.70 -11.12
C LYS A 44 -5.64 22.78 -9.76
N ARG A 45 -5.66 21.72 -8.95
CA ARG A 45 -4.97 21.62 -7.65
C ARG A 45 -3.49 21.22 -7.78
N GLY A 46 -2.99 21.05 -9.01
CA GLY A 46 -1.65 20.61 -9.28
C GLY A 46 -1.37 19.19 -8.77
N ALA A 47 -0.19 18.97 -8.20
CA ALA A 47 0.25 17.65 -7.75
C ALA A 47 -0.74 16.96 -6.76
N LEU A 48 -1.35 17.72 -5.85
CA LEU A 48 -2.34 17.17 -4.92
C LEU A 48 -3.55 16.59 -5.68
N GLY A 49 -4.09 17.30 -6.66
CA GLY A 49 -5.20 16.83 -7.46
C GLY A 49 -4.87 15.59 -8.29
N VAL A 50 -3.66 15.53 -8.85
CA VAL A 50 -3.18 14.33 -9.58
C VAL A 50 -3.14 13.12 -8.66
N VAL A 51 -2.55 13.23 -7.47
CA VAL A 51 -2.48 12.11 -6.51
C VAL A 51 -3.87 11.68 -6.05
N GLN A 52 -4.78 12.63 -5.78
CA GLN A 52 -6.17 12.32 -5.44
C GLN A 52 -6.87 11.55 -6.55
N LEU A 53 -6.69 11.92 -7.83
CA LEU A 53 -7.26 11.22 -8.97
C LEU A 53 -6.68 9.83 -9.15
N ILE A 54 -5.37 9.67 -8.99
CA ILE A 54 -4.71 8.36 -9.04
C ILE A 54 -5.31 7.43 -7.98
N ILE A 55 -5.49 7.89 -6.74
CA ILE A 55 -6.12 7.10 -5.67
C ILE A 55 -7.58 6.77 -6.05
N LEU A 56 -8.37 7.73 -6.54
CA LEU A 56 -9.77 7.50 -6.89
C LEU A 56 -9.93 6.45 -7.99
N TYR A 57 -9.14 6.52 -9.06
CA TYR A 57 -9.20 5.54 -10.14
C TYR A 57 -8.62 4.18 -9.72
N MET A 58 -7.63 4.14 -8.84
CA MET A 58 -7.17 2.92 -8.23
C MET A 58 -8.29 2.27 -7.42
N LEU A 59 -8.92 3.03 -6.51
CA LEU A 59 -10.05 2.55 -5.70
C LEU A 59 -11.22 2.09 -6.57
N ARG A 60 -11.57 2.88 -7.62
CA ARG A 60 -12.62 2.49 -8.57
C ARG A 60 -12.35 1.15 -9.24
N SER A 61 -11.09 0.85 -9.56
CA SER A 61 -10.70 -0.44 -10.13
C SER A 61 -10.83 -1.62 -9.14
N GLN A 62 -10.88 -1.35 -7.84
CA GLN A 62 -11.03 -2.36 -6.78
C GLN A 62 -12.49 -2.54 -6.31
N ILE A 63 -13.42 -1.66 -6.70
CA ILE A 63 -14.82 -1.79 -6.33
C ILE A 63 -15.51 -2.79 -7.26
N TYR A 64 -16.31 -3.67 -6.66
CA TYR A 64 -17.20 -4.55 -7.40
C TYR A 64 -18.43 -3.79 -7.86
N THR A 65 -18.70 -3.81 -9.15
CA THR A 65 -19.97 -3.33 -9.68
C THR A 65 -20.53 -4.36 -10.67
N PRO A 66 -21.84 -4.67 -10.62
CA PRO A 66 -22.47 -5.59 -11.56
C PRO A 66 -22.49 -5.05 -13.00
N TYR A 67 -22.14 -3.78 -13.18
CA TYR A 67 -22.12 -3.09 -14.48
C TYR A 67 -20.71 -2.99 -15.07
N ASP A 68 -19.67 -3.55 -14.42
CA ASP A 68 -18.30 -3.49 -14.93
C ASP A 68 -18.16 -4.34 -16.18
N THR A 69 -18.02 -3.67 -17.33
CA THR A 69 -17.66 -4.29 -18.60
C THR A 69 -16.13 -4.26 -18.77
N GLN A 70 -15.61 -5.12 -19.65
CA GLN A 70 -14.19 -5.09 -20.03
C GLN A 70 -13.77 -3.71 -20.57
N GLU A 71 -14.66 -3.03 -21.32
CA GLU A 71 -14.43 -1.67 -21.81
C GLU A 71 -14.22 -0.67 -20.66
N MET A 72 -15.08 -0.72 -19.62
CA MET A 72 -14.95 0.16 -18.44
C MET A 72 -13.65 -0.06 -17.71
N ALA A 73 -13.26 -1.33 -17.52
CA ALA A 73 -11.98 -1.67 -16.90
C ALA A 73 -10.81 -1.09 -17.73
N HIS A 74 -10.88 -1.20 -19.05
CA HIS A 74 -9.87 -0.64 -19.95
C HIS A 74 -9.78 0.91 -19.85
N TYR A 75 -10.90 1.62 -19.80
CA TYR A 75 -10.92 3.08 -19.62
C TYR A 75 -10.31 3.50 -18.27
N ILE A 76 -10.62 2.80 -17.19
CA ILE A 76 -10.06 3.09 -15.86
C ILE A 76 -8.55 2.89 -15.85
N VAL A 77 -8.07 1.79 -16.43
CA VAL A 77 -6.63 1.51 -16.57
C VAL A 77 -5.96 2.57 -17.43
N SER A 78 -6.55 2.91 -18.61
CA SER A 78 -6.02 3.95 -19.50
C SER A 78 -5.92 5.31 -18.81
N MET A 79 -6.91 5.68 -17.99
CA MET A 79 -6.85 6.93 -17.21
C MET A 79 -5.71 6.92 -16.17
N LYS A 80 -5.47 5.80 -15.52
CA LYS A 80 -4.31 5.67 -14.61
C LYS A 80 -2.98 5.85 -15.37
N TYR A 81 -2.86 5.24 -16.55
CA TYR A 81 -1.68 5.43 -17.40
C TYR A 81 -1.49 6.90 -17.78
N ILE A 82 -2.55 7.59 -18.24
CA ILE A 82 -2.49 9.02 -18.60
C ILE A 82 -2.05 9.85 -17.39
N LEU A 83 -2.66 9.63 -16.22
CA LEU A 83 -2.34 10.39 -14.99
C LEU A 83 -0.90 10.15 -14.52
N ILE A 84 -0.41 8.92 -14.60
CA ILE A 84 0.93 8.58 -14.12
C ILE A 84 1.97 8.99 -15.16
N TYR A 85 1.85 8.54 -16.41
CA TYR A 85 2.91 8.71 -17.39
C TYR A 85 2.84 10.04 -18.14
N VAL A 86 1.69 10.40 -18.73
CA VAL A 86 1.60 11.61 -19.56
C VAL A 86 1.74 12.86 -18.70
N ILE A 87 0.95 12.95 -17.62
CA ILE A 87 1.06 14.07 -16.69
C ILE A 87 2.40 14.01 -15.94
N GLY A 88 2.92 12.81 -15.66
CA GLY A 88 4.25 12.60 -15.06
C GLY A 88 5.38 13.22 -15.85
N VAL A 89 5.43 12.92 -17.13
CA VAL A 89 6.43 13.50 -18.04
C VAL A 89 6.31 15.03 -18.08
N PHE A 90 5.10 15.56 -18.14
CA PHE A 90 4.88 17.01 -18.09
C PHE A 90 5.42 17.63 -16.78
N PHE A 91 5.14 17.02 -15.63
CA PHE A 91 5.65 17.48 -14.35
C PHE A 91 7.17 17.32 -14.24
N LEU A 92 7.75 16.26 -14.83
CA LEU A 92 9.19 16.08 -14.92
C LEU A 92 9.86 17.31 -15.53
N PHE A 93 9.44 17.72 -16.72
CA PHE A 93 10.01 18.88 -17.40
C PHE A 93 9.78 20.17 -16.60
N LYS A 94 8.59 20.38 -16.06
CA LYS A 94 8.24 21.61 -15.36
C LYS A 94 8.97 21.79 -14.03
N TYR A 95 9.23 20.69 -13.29
CA TYR A 95 9.75 20.77 -11.92
C TYR A 95 11.13 20.12 -11.73
N VAL A 96 11.84 19.81 -12.81
CA VAL A 96 13.16 19.17 -12.75
C VAL A 96 14.14 19.90 -11.83
N LYS A 97 14.18 21.24 -11.89
CA LYS A 97 15.03 22.07 -11.02
C LYS A 97 14.69 21.92 -9.52
N HIS A 98 13.42 21.68 -9.20
CA HIS A 98 12.99 21.48 -7.80
C HIS A 98 13.54 20.16 -7.25
N TRP A 99 13.52 19.09 -8.03
CA TRP A 99 14.00 17.78 -7.58
C TRP A 99 15.52 17.70 -7.51
N ILE A 100 16.23 18.33 -8.48
CA ILE A 100 17.70 18.40 -8.45
C ILE A 100 18.20 19.14 -7.19
N ARG A 101 17.47 20.15 -6.74
CA ARG A 101 17.80 20.90 -5.51
C ARG A 101 17.47 20.17 -4.23
N ASN A 102 16.61 19.16 -4.29
CA ASN A 102 16.22 18.39 -3.12
C ASN A 102 17.04 17.11 -3.02
N GLU A 103 18.06 17.14 -2.18
CA GLU A 103 19.04 16.06 -2.04
C GLU A 103 18.40 14.72 -1.69
N MET A 104 17.38 14.69 -0.81
CA MET A 104 16.71 13.46 -0.42
C MET A 104 15.96 12.80 -1.58
N ILE A 105 15.19 13.58 -2.35
CA ILE A 105 14.50 13.09 -3.54
C ILE A 105 15.50 12.66 -4.62
N LEU A 106 16.57 13.39 -4.79
CA LEU A 106 17.62 13.04 -5.75
C LEU A 106 18.31 11.73 -5.38
N ARG A 107 18.60 11.50 -4.09
CA ARG A 107 19.15 10.23 -3.59
C ARG A 107 18.17 9.07 -3.81
N PHE A 108 16.86 9.29 -3.52
CA PHE A 108 15.81 8.32 -3.81
C PHE A 108 15.79 7.94 -5.29
N ILE A 109 15.72 8.94 -6.19
CA ILE A 109 15.68 8.69 -7.65
C ILE A 109 16.94 7.93 -8.08
N LYS A 110 18.13 8.37 -7.66
CA LYS A 110 19.38 7.71 -8.03
C LYS A 110 19.43 6.25 -7.57
N SER A 111 19.09 5.96 -6.31
CA SER A 111 19.10 4.59 -5.79
C SER A 111 18.08 3.71 -6.48
N THR A 112 16.89 4.22 -6.77
CA THR A 112 15.83 3.50 -7.51
C THR A 112 16.26 3.22 -8.96
N MET A 113 16.87 4.20 -9.64
CA MET A 113 17.37 4.01 -11.01
C MET A 113 18.53 3.02 -11.06
N ILE A 114 19.44 3.02 -10.07
CA ILE A 114 20.54 2.04 -9.99
C ILE A 114 19.95 0.63 -9.82
N LEU A 115 18.99 0.45 -8.89
CA LEU A 115 18.35 -0.84 -8.69
C LEU A 115 17.64 -1.33 -9.95
N MET A 116 16.89 -0.43 -10.61
CA MET A 116 16.22 -0.73 -11.88
C MET A 116 17.22 -1.19 -12.95
N LEU A 117 18.34 -0.46 -13.12
CA LEU A 117 19.37 -0.81 -14.09
C LEU A 117 19.98 -2.19 -13.80
N LEU A 118 20.30 -2.48 -12.55
CA LEU A 118 20.82 -3.78 -12.15
C LEU A 118 19.83 -4.91 -12.47
N TYR A 119 18.55 -4.71 -12.19
CA TYR A 119 17.53 -5.72 -12.51
C TYR A 119 17.30 -5.87 -14.02
N ILE A 120 17.43 -4.82 -14.81
CA ILE A 120 17.41 -4.91 -16.28
C ILE A 120 18.56 -5.77 -16.76
N ILE A 121 19.78 -5.53 -16.28
CA ILE A 121 20.96 -6.31 -16.65
C ILE A 121 20.77 -7.79 -16.26
N MET A 122 20.32 -8.06 -15.04
CA MET A 122 20.06 -9.42 -14.58
C MET A 122 19.00 -10.11 -15.47
N SER A 123 17.89 -9.43 -15.76
CA SER A 123 16.82 -9.97 -16.62
C SER A 123 17.27 -10.22 -18.07
N LEU A 124 18.14 -9.37 -18.61
CA LEU A 124 18.72 -9.59 -19.95
C LEU A 124 19.58 -10.86 -20.05
N VAL A 125 20.25 -11.22 -18.93
CA VAL A 125 21.15 -12.38 -18.89
C VAL A 125 20.40 -13.69 -18.71
N VAL A 126 19.31 -13.69 -17.93
CA VAL A 126 18.70 -14.94 -17.44
C VAL A 126 17.29 -15.18 -17.99
N SER A 127 16.54 -14.11 -18.32
CA SER A 127 15.14 -14.27 -18.71
C SER A 127 14.99 -14.93 -20.08
N ASN A 128 14.08 -15.91 -20.18
CA ASN A 128 13.69 -16.49 -21.44
C ASN A 128 12.87 -15.53 -22.31
N ASP A 129 12.23 -14.52 -21.70
CA ASP A 129 11.62 -13.40 -22.40
C ASP A 129 12.13 -12.07 -21.82
N PRO A 130 13.32 -11.61 -22.27
CA PRO A 130 13.93 -10.40 -21.75
C PRO A 130 13.11 -9.15 -21.98
N ILE A 131 12.38 -9.09 -23.10
CA ILE A 131 11.58 -7.90 -23.46
C ILE A 131 10.41 -7.75 -22.49
N GLU A 132 9.65 -8.83 -22.27
CA GLU A 132 8.54 -8.81 -21.34
C GLU A 132 9.01 -8.50 -19.91
N SER A 133 10.14 -9.08 -19.50
CA SER A 133 10.74 -8.84 -18.18
C SER A 133 11.12 -7.35 -18.00
N ILE A 134 11.74 -6.74 -19.01
CA ILE A 134 12.08 -5.32 -18.98
C ILE A 134 10.81 -4.45 -18.95
N LEU A 135 9.80 -4.78 -19.73
CA LEU A 135 8.53 -4.03 -19.71
C LEU A 135 7.85 -4.09 -18.33
N LYS A 136 7.87 -5.25 -17.66
CA LYS A 136 7.36 -5.39 -16.28
C LYS A 136 8.19 -4.58 -15.28
N LEU A 137 9.52 -4.57 -15.41
CA LEU A 137 10.41 -3.71 -14.61
C LEU A 137 10.10 -2.22 -14.80
N LEU A 138 9.98 -1.77 -16.04
CA LEU A 138 9.66 -0.38 -16.33
C LEU A 138 8.27 0.00 -15.79
N ASN A 139 7.30 -0.89 -15.94
CA ASN A 139 5.96 -0.70 -15.37
C ASN A 139 5.94 -0.63 -13.84
N PHE A 140 6.92 -1.19 -13.17
CA PHE A 140 7.06 -1.05 -11.70
C PHE A 140 7.81 0.24 -11.33
N PHE A 141 9.04 0.43 -11.83
CA PHE A 141 9.93 1.48 -11.36
C PHE A 141 9.51 2.88 -11.81
N ILE A 142 8.98 3.04 -13.02
CA ILE A 142 8.58 4.36 -13.52
C ILE A 142 7.40 4.93 -12.72
N PRO A 143 6.27 4.20 -12.50
CA PRO A 143 5.20 4.68 -11.64
C PRO A 143 5.64 4.96 -10.21
N LEU A 144 6.50 4.12 -9.63
CA LEU A 144 7.07 4.34 -8.30
C LEU A 144 7.77 5.69 -8.22
N ILE A 145 8.68 5.98 -9.16
CA ILE A 145 9.42 7.24 -9.21
C ILE A 145 8.45 8.41 -9.40
N LEU A 146 7.56 8.33 -10.40
CA LEU A 146 6.65 9.42 -10.74
C LEU A 146 5.67 9.76 -9.60
N ILE A 147 5.09 8.76 -8.95
CA ILE A 147 4.15 8.97 -7.84
C ILE A 147 4.85 9.57 -6.64
N VAL A 148 6.03 9.08 -6.26
CA VAL A 148 6.83 9.68 -5.19
C VAL A 148 7.18 11.14 -5.51
N MET A 149 7.55 11.42 -6.76
CA MET A 149 7.82 12.77 -7.23
C MET A 149 6.57 13.67 -7.14
N TYR A 150 5.38 13.19 -7.52
CA TYR A 150 4.13 13.94 -7.33
C TYR A 150 3.88 14.30 -5.87
N VAL A 151 4.01 13.33 -4.97
CA VAL A 151 3.81 13.54 -3.54
C VAL A 151 4.82 14.56 -3.00
N SER A 152 6.07 14.54 -3.48
CA SER A 152 7.11 15.50 -3.07
C SER A 152 6.77 16.94 -3.44
N LEU A 153 6.01 17.17 -4.52
CA LEU A 153 5.59 18.50 -4.97
C LEU A 153 4.41 19.07 -4.18
N ILE A 154 3.71 18.26 -3.37
CA ILE A 154 2.57 18.73 -2.57
C ILE A 154 3.07 19.70 -1.50
N LYS A 155 2.64 20.96 -1.57
CA LYS A 155 3.09 22.01 -0.64
C LYS A 155 2.75 21.69 0.82
N LYS A 156 1.52 21.24 1.08
CA LYS A 156 0.99 20.89 2.41
C LYS A 156 0.59 19.43 2.43
N ILE A 157 1.52 18.55 2.76
CA ILE A 157 1.28 17.09 2.81
C ILE A 157 0.14 16.73 3.77
N LYS A 158 -0.06 17.51 4.84
CA LYS A 158 -1.16 17.37 5.78
C LYS A 158 -2.54 17.35 5.08
N ASN A 159 -2.71 18.06 3.95
CA ASN A 159 -3.97 18.06 3.21
C ASN A 159 -4.22 16.70 2.55
N LEU A 160 -3.19 16.05 2.01
CA LEU A 160 -3.31 14.70 1.45
C LEU A 160 -3.60 13.68 2.56
N ILE A 161 -2.85 13.72 3.66
CA ILE A 161 -3.04 12.83 4.81
C ILE A 161 -4.46 12.96 5.36
N ASN A 162 -4.93 14.17 5.62
CA ASN A 162 -6.28 14.39 6.10
C ASN A 162 -7.34 13.89 5.12
N TRP A 163 -7.11 14.06 3.82
CA TRP A 163 -8.04 13.57 2.80
C TRP A 163 -8.11 12.04 2.80
N ILE A 164 -6.97 11.34 2.87
CA ILE A 164 -6.94 9.87 2.97
C ILE A 164 -7.62 9.41 4.26
N ASN A 165 -7.33 10.04 5.40
CA ASN A 165 -7.96 9.69 6.67
C ASN A 165 -9.48 9.85 6.64
N GLN A 166 -10.01 10.94 6.05
CA GLN A 166 -11.44 11.13 5.87
C GLN A 166 -12.05 10.05 4.98
N PHE A 167 -11.34 9.68 3.90
CA PHE A 167 -11.78 8.60 3.03
C PHE A 167 -11.86 7.26 3.79
N ILE A 168 -10.84 6.91 4.57
CA ILE A 168 -10.83 5.70 5.39
C ILE A 168 -11.96 5.73 6.43
N THR A 169 -12.20 6.87 7.07
CA THR A 169 -13.34 7.05 7.99
C THR A 169 -14.66 6.75 7.31
N LEU A 170 -14.85 7.21 6.07
CA LEU A 170 -16.05 6.89 5.28
C LEU A 170 -16.14 5.41 4.94
N VAL A 171 -15.03 4.76 4.56
CA VAL A 171 -15.01 3.32 4.28
C VAL A 171 -15.42 2.53 5.51
N ILE A 172 -14.84 2.82 6.68
CA ILE A 172 -15.17 2.16 7.95
C ILE A 172 -16.64 2.39 8.30
N ALA A 173 -17.11 3.65 8.31
CA ALA A 173 -18.49 3.94 8.68
C ALA A 173 -19.50 3.29 7.73
N PHE A 174 -19.22 3.28 6.44
CA PHE A 174 -20.06 2.66 5.42
C PHE A 174 -20.10 1.15 5.58
N THR A 175 -18.94 0.50 5.73
CA THR A 175 -18.83 -0.94 5.93
C THR A 175 -19.57 -1.36 7.20
N PHE A 176 -19.37 -0.66 8.30
CA PHE A 176 -20.07 -0.92 9.57
C PHE A 176 -21.60 -0.82 9.43
N LEU A 177 -22.08 0.25 8.77
CA LEU A 177 -23.50 0.43 8.53
C LEU A 177 -24.11 -0.76 7.75
N PHE A 178 -23.40 -1.23 6.72
CA PHE A 178 -23.91 -2.33 5.91
C PHE A 178 -23.78 -3.67 6.60
N ILE A 179 -22.79 -3.91 7.46
CA ILE A 179 -22.74 -5.12 8.30
C ILE A 179 -24.00 -5.19 9.19
N VAL A 180 -24.46 -4.05 9.72
CA VAL A 180 -25.64 -4.02 10.58
C VAL A 180 -26.95 -4.21 9.78
N ILE A 181 -27.07 -3.59 8.60
CA ILE A 181 -28.33 -3.61 7.81
C ILE A 181 -28.46 -4.88 6.97
N ALA A 182 -27.39 -5.33 6.32
CA ALA A 182 -27.42 -6.42 5.35
C ALA A 182 -26.14 -7.29 5.40
N PRO A 183 -25.90 -8.01 6.50
CA PRO A 183 -24.62 -8.67 6.75
C PRO A 183 -24.23 -9.67 5.65
N LYS A 184 -25.19 -10.44 5.12
CA LYS A 184 -24.93 -11.50 4.12
C LYS A 184 -24.49 -10.97 2.75
N SER A 185 -24.86 -9.75 2.36
CA SER A 185 -24.56 -9.20 1.04
C SER A 185 -23.09 -8.73 0.88
N TYR A 186 -22.36 -8.58 1.98
CA TYR A 186 -20.97 -8.09 2.02
C TYR A 186 -19.96 -9.17 2.39
N LEU A 187 -20.44 -10.40 2.63
CA LEU A 187 -19.61 -11.56 2.91
C LEU A 187 -19.40 -12.35 1.62
N ILE A 188 -18.19 -12.83 1.40
CA ILE A 188 -17.87 -13.82 0.38
C ILE A 188 -18.02 -15.18 1.06
N ASP A 189 -18.83 -16.06 0.50
CA ASP A 189 -19.05 -17.42 0.98
C ASP A 189 -19.37 -17.50 2.49
N GLU A 190 -20.03 -16.46 3.02
CA GLU A 190 -20.37 -16.27 4.45
C GLU A 190 -19.17 -16.23 5.40
N GLU A 191 -17.91 -16.26 4.90
CA GLU A 191 -16.70 -16.38 5.72
C GLU A 191 -15.84 -15.12 5.79
N SER A 192 -15.85 -14.28 4.77
CA SER A 192 -14.94 -13.12 4.70
C SER A 192 -15.62 -11.83 4.27
N LEU A 193 -15.32 -10.74 4.98
CA LEU A 193 -15.83 -9.41 4.70
C LEU A 193 -15.05 -8.75 3.57
N ARG A 194 -15.72 -8.40 2.47
CA ARG A 194 -15.15 -7.63 1.35
C ARG A 194 -15.64 -6.19 1.25
N SER A 195 -16.69 -5.82 2.01
CA SER A 195 -17.37 -4.54 1.86
C SER A 195 -17.85 -4.33 0.41
N VAL A 196 -17.58 -3.16 -0.18
CA VAL A 196 -17.91 -2.84 -1.58
C VAL A 196 -16.80 -3.24 -2.58
N PHE A 197 -15.72 -3.84 -2.10
CA PHE A 197 -14.57 -4.20 -2.93
C PHE A 197 -14.79 -5.54 -3.64
N LYS A 198 -14.00 -5.80 -4.69
CA LYS A 198 -14.05 -7.03 -5.49
C LYS A 198 -13.74 -8.26 -4.66
N ASP A 199 -12.77 -8.13 -3.77
CA ASP A 199 -12.29 -9.21 -2.92
C ASP A 199 -11.94 -8.69 -1.51
N ALA A 200 -11.91 -9.62 -0.55
CA ALA A 200 -11.63 -9.32 0.84
C ALA A 200 -10.16 -8.89 1.07
N HIS A 201 -9.24 -9.37 0.24
CA HIS A 201 -7.83 -9.01 0.34
C HIS A 201 -7.60 -7.54 -0.02
N SER A 202 -8.16 -7.07 -1.15
CA SER A 202 -8.10 -5.65 -1.56
C SER A 202 -8.69 -4.73 -0.50
N PHE A 203 -9.84 -5.12 0.08
CA PHE A 203 -10.44 -4.39 1.21
C PHE A 203 -9.48 -4.31 2.40
N ALA A 204 -8.92 -5.46 2.81
CA ALA A 204 -8.02 -5.55 3.94
C ALA A 204 -6.75 -4.69 3.77
N VAL A 205 -6.13 -4.70 2.57
CA VAL A 205 -4.94 -3.89 2.27
C VAL A 205 -5.25 -2.39 2.41
N ILE A 206 -6.33 -1.93 1.78
CA ILE A 206 -6.74 -0.52 1.82
C ILE A 206 -7.03 -0.09 3.27
N LEU A 207 -7.76 -0.93 3.99
CA LEU A 207 -8.12 -0.66 5.38
C LEU A 207 -6.89 -0.66 6.29
N ALA A 208 -5.99 -1.64 6.17
CA ALA A 208 -4.77 -1.75 6.97
C ALA A 208 -3.85 -0.55 6.79
N MET A 209 -3.56 -0.18 5.53
CA MET A 209 -2.74 0.99 5.24
C MET A 209 -3.40 2.27 5.78
N GLY A 210 -4.71 2.40 5.58
CA GLY A 210 -5.48 3.53 6.10
C GLY A 210 -5.47 3.61 7.63
N LEU A 211 -5.65 2.48 8.33
CA LEU A 211 -5.61 2.43 9.80
C LEU A 211 -4.24 2.86 10.35
N VAL A 212 -3.14 2.38 9.74
CA VAL A 212 -1.79 2.79 10.18
C VAL A 212 -1.56 4.28 9.95
N LEU A 213 -1.99 4.84 8.80
CA LEU A 213 -1.91 6.28 8.55
C LEU A 213 -2.74 7.06 9.57
N TYR A 214 -3.93 6.58 9.90
CA TYR A 214 -4.83 7.20 10.86
C TYR A 214 -4.22 7.20 12.27
N MET A 215 -3.65 6.05 12.71
CA MET A 215 -2.93 5.93 13.98
C MET A 215 -1.74 6.89 14.09
N VAL A 216 -0.89 6.92 13.03
CA VAL A 216 0.24 7.86 12.97
C VAL A 216 -0.23 9.30 13.08
N THR A 217 -1.38 9.63 12.46
CA THR A 217 -1.95 10.98 12.49
C THR A 217 -2.45 11.36 13.89
N ILE A 218 -3.20 10.47 14.55
CA ILE A 218 -3.72 10.70 15.91
C ILE A 218 -2.57 10.96 16.87
N ILE A 219 -1.52 10.14 16.82
CA ILE A 219 -0.39 10.29 17.74
C ILE A 219 0.41 11.56 17.47
N LYS A 220 0.64 11.90 16.19
CA LYS A 220 1.32 13.15 15.84
C LYS A 220 0.54 14.39 16.24
N GLN A 221 -0.79 14.35 16.14
CA GLN A 221 -1.65 15.48 16.50
C GLN A 221 -2.05 15.47 17.97
N GLN A 222 -1.74 14.39 18.70
CA GLN A 222 -2.19 14.15 20.08
C GLN A 222 -3.72 14.21 20.24
N ASP A 223 -4.44 13.84 19.19
CA ASP A 223 -5.90 13.91 19.10
C ASP A 223 -6.52 12.57 19.52
N TYR A 224 -6.50 12.32 20.84
CA TYR A 224 -7.03 11.09 21.46
C TYR A 224 -8.54 11.20 21.75
N ASP A 225 -9.32 11.77 20.84
CA ASP A 225 -10.76 11.84 20.99
C ASP A 225 -11.40 10.45 20.97
N VAL A 226 -12.46 10.28 21.76
CA VAL A 226 -13.21 9.01 21.89
C VAL A 226 -13.70 8.53 20.52
N PHE A 227 -14.13 9.44 19.66
CA PHE A 227 -14.58 9.13 18.32
C PHE A 227 -13.48 8.52 17.46
N ASN A 228 -12.26 9.07 17.52
CA ASN A 228 -11.10 8.57 16.79
C ASN A 228 -10.70 7.16 17.27
N LEU A 229 -10.78 6.92 18.58
CA LEU A 229 -10.50 5.61 19.16
C LEU A 229 -11.57 4.57 18.81
N LEU A 230 -12.85 4.98 18.77
CA LEU A 230 -13.96 4.14 18.33
C LEU A 230 -13.78 3.71 16.87
N LEU A 231 -13.48 4.66 15.98
CA LEU A 231 -13.22 4.36 14.56
C LEU A 231 -12.08 3.36 14.36
N LEU A 232 -10.98 3.53 15.11
CA LEU A 232 -9.87 2.58 15.07
C LEU A 232 -10.31 1.16 15.48
N ASN A 233 -11.09 1.05 16.57
CA ASN A 233 -11.58 -0.25 17.03
C ASN A 233 -12.52 -0.89 16.02
N ILE A 234 -13.46 -0.14 15.45
CA ILE A 234 -14.37 -0.63 14.40
C ILE A 234 -13.55 -1.10 13.19
N GLY A 235 -12.61 -0.29 12.71
CA GLY A 235 -11.75 -0.67 11.60
C GLY A 235 -10.89 -1.93 11.87
N MET A 236 -10.42 -2.11 13.10
CA MET A 236 -9.72 -3.35 13.51
C MET A 236 -10.64 -4.57 13.49
N ILE A 237 -11.90 -4.43 13.92
CA ILE A 237 -12.91 -5.49 13.84
C ILE A 237 -13.21 -5.82 12.38
N GLU A 238 -13.41 -4.83 11.53
CA GLU A 238 -13.65 -5.03 10.09
C GLU A 238 -12.47 -5.73 9.42
N LEU A 239 -11.24 -5.32 9.74
CA LEU A 239 -10.03 -5.97 9.26
C LEU A 239 -9.94 -7.42 9.74
N TYR A 240 -10.32 -7.71 10.97
CA TYR A 240 -10.41 -9.08 11.47
C TYR A 240 -11.46 -9.90 10.70
N LEU A 241 -12.63 -9.32 10.42
CA LEU A 241 -13.72 -9.97 9.67
C LEU A 241 -13.37 -10.18 8.18
N SER A 242 -12.43 -9.43 7.61
CA SER A 242 -11.98 -9.62 6.21
C SER A 242 -11.28 -10.96 5.98
N ASN A 243 -10.96 -11.70 7.04
CA ASN A 243 -10.26 -12.97 7.01
C ASN A 243 -8.83 -12.95 6.42
N SER A 244 -8.27 -11.75 6.17
CA SER A 244 -6.91 -11.54 5.67
C SER A 244 -5.91 -11.49 6.83
N ARG A 245 -5.47 -12.67 7.28
CA ARG A 245 -4.71 -12.85 8.54
C ARG A 245 -3.37 -12.16 8.54
N HIS A 246 -2.60 -12.31 7.45
CA HIS A 246 -1.28 -11.69 7.32
C HIS A 246 -1.36 -10.17 7.39
N ILE A 247 -2.40 -9.59 6.76
CA ILE A 247 -2.62 -8.15 6.78
C ILE A 247 -3.02 -7.69 8.20
N PHE A 248 -3.86 -8.46 8.90
CA PHE A 248 -4.20 -8.19 10.29
C PHE A 248 -2.97 -8.23 11.20
N ILE A 249 -2.10 -9.26 11.06
CA ILE A 249 -0.82 -9.36 11.77
C ILE A 249 0.08 -8.16 11.44
N SER A 250 0.11 -7.73 10.18
CA SER A 250 0.91 -6.57 9.75
C SER A 250 0.52 -5.29 10.49
N VAL A 251 -0.78 -5.05 10.70
CA VAL A 251 -1.26 -3.91 11.49
C VAL A 251 -0.91 -4.04 12.95
N ILE A 252 -1.04 -5.24 13.53
CA ILE A 252 -0.63 -5.51 14.92
C ILE A 252 0.88 -5.24 15.10
N LEU A 253 1.73 -5.69 14.18
CA LEU A 253 3.16 -5.40 14.22
C LEU A 253 3.44 -3.89 14.15
N CYS A 254 2.74 -3.16 13.29
CA CYS A 254 2.82 -1.70 13.26
C CYS A 254 2.37 -1.05 14.58
N LEU A 255 1.30 -1.55 15.20
CA LEU A 255 0.84 -1.11 16.52
C LEU A 255 1.90 -1.35 17.60
N MET A 256 2.54 -2.52 17.61
CA MET A 256 3.62 -2.85 18.55
C MET A 256 4.81 -1.91 18.39
N LEU A 257 5.20 -1.60 17.12
CA LEU A 257 6.29 -0.67 16.84
C LEU A 257 5.93 0.79 17.08
N LEU A 258 4.64 1.14 17.02
CA LEU A 258 4.17 2.50 17.24
C LEU A 258 4.46 3.00 18.67
N LEU A 259 4.31 2.14 19.68
CA LEU A 259 4.55 2.52 21.09
C LEU A 259 6.00 2.94 21.35
N PRO A 260 7.04 2.15 21.03
CA PRO A 260 8.43 2.57 21.22
C PRO A 260 8.80 3.81 20.40
N LEU A 261 8.23 4.00 19.22
CA LEU A 261 8.51 5.13 18.33
C LEU A 261 7.72 6.40 18.71
N SER A 262 6.66 6.29 19.51
CA SER A 262 5.84 7.44 19.90
C SER A 262 6.56 8.36 20.90
N HIS A 263 6.33 9.66 20.78
CA HIS A 263 6.78 10.68 21.75
C HIS A 263 5.84 10.80 22.96
N MET A 264 5.15 9.70 23.33
CA MET A 264 4.31 9.67 24.52
C MET A 264 5.14 9.90 25.77
N LYS A 265 4.51 10.54 26.80
CA LYS A 265 5.18 10.75 28.10
C LYS A 265 5.69 9.41 28.65
N LYS A 266 6.95 9.35 29.06
CA LYS A 266 7.59 8.12 29.59
C LYS A 266 6.74 7.42 30.65
N ARG A 267 6.04 8.20 31.48
CA ARG A 267 5.16 7.71 32.56
C ARG A 267 4.00 6.84 32.07
N ILE A 268 3.51 7.07 30.83
CA ILE A 268 2.43 6.30 30.20
C ILE A 268 3.00 5.20 29.30
N LYS A 269 4.06 5.54 28.57
CA LYS A 269 4.70 4.66 27.58
C LYS A 269 5.30 3.39 28.21
N HIS A 270 6.09 3.53 29.30
CA HIS A 270 6.76 2.38 29.93
C HIS A 270 5.78 1.34 30.51
N PRO A 271 4.70 1.72 31.24
CA PRO A 271 3.71 0.75 31.68
C PRO A 271 3.03 -0.02 30.55
N ILE A 272 2.71 0.67 29.44
CA ILE A 272 2.08 0.01 28.28
C ILE A 272 3.05 -0.98 27.62
N ILE A 273 4.30 -0.59 27.40
CA ILE A 273 5.34 -1.49 26.89
C ILE A 273 5.55 -2.67 27.84
N GLY A 274 5.63 -2.41 29.14
CA GLY A 274 5.74 -3.45 30.15
C GLY A 274 4.55 -4.43 30.12
N ALA A 275 3.33 -3.92 30.03
CA ALA A 275 2.12 -4.75 29.91
C ALA A 275 2.13 -5.59 28.64
N MET A 276 2.58 -5.04 27.49
CA MET A 276 2.70 -5.79 26.25
C MET A 276 3.74 -6.91 26.35
N ILE A 277 4.90 -6.63 26.95
CA ILE A 277 5.94 -7.64 27.17
C ILE A 277 5.42 -8.74 28.10
N LEU A 278 4.76 -8.38 29.21
CA LEU A 278 4.15 -9.33 30.13
C LEU A 278 3.07 -10.17 29.45
N MET A 279 2.23 -9.56 28.60
CA MET A 279 1.23 -10.27 27.81
C MET A 279 1.89 -11.25 26.83
N ALA A 280 2.95 -10.84 26.12
CA ALA A 280 3.69 -11.72 25.23
C ALA A 280 4.31 -12.91 25.98
N ILE A 281 4.91 -12.66 27.16
CA ILE A 281 5.46 -13.70 28.02
C ILE A 281 4.34 -14.63 28.53
N ALA A 282 3.18 -14.10 28.93
CA ALA A 282 2.05 -14.90 29.35
C ALA A 282 1.50 -15.79 28.23
N ILE A 283 1.41 -15.26 27.01
CA ILE A 283 0.98 -16.03 25.83
C ILE A 283 1.95 -17.19 25.57
N ILE A 284 3.26 -16.94 25.63
CA ILE A 284 4.27 -17.97 25.36
C ILE A 284 4.30 -19.05 26.45
N ASN A 285 4.16 -18.66 27.72
CA ASN A 285 4.31 -19.58 28.85
C ASN A 285 3.03 -20.34 29.23
N GLN A 286 1.86 -19.90 28.76
CA GLN A 286 0.58 -20.56 29.04
C GLN A 286 0.06 -21.27 27.79
N PRO A 287 0.17 -22.61 27.67
CA PRO A 287 -0.22 -23.35 26.48
C PRO A 287 -1.68 -23.09 26.07
N TYR A 288 -2.58 -22.93 27.04
CA TYR A 288 -3.98 -22.61 26.77
C TYR A 288 -4.15 -21.23 26.13
N ILE A 289 -3.46 -20.20 26.65
CA ILE A 289 -3.51 -18.84 26.12
C ILE A 289 -2.83 -18.81 24.73
N TYR A 290 -1.71 -19.51 24.58
CA TYR A 290 -1.04 -19.69 23.31
C TYR A 290 -1.95 -20.33 22.26
N HIS A 291 -2.59 -21.44 22.57
CA HIS A 291 -3.53 -22.11 21.68
C HIS A 291 -4.73 -21.22 21.32
N LEU A 292 -5.28 -20.50 22.30
CA LEU A 292 -6.39 -19.57 22.08
C LEU A 292 -5.96 -18.40 21.19
N PHE A 293 -4.76 -17.84 21.41
CA PHE A 293 -4.18 -16.78 20.60
C PHE A 293 -3.89 -17.24 19.17
N ILE A 294 -3.28 -18.42 19.02
CA ILE A 294 -3.03 -19.05 17.72
C ILE A 294 -4.36 -19.33 17.00
N LYS A 295 -5.34 -19.92 17.69
CA LYS A 295 -6.68 -20.17 17.10
C LYS A 295 -7.36 -18.88 16.66
N LEU A 296 -7.21 -17.79 17.40
CA LEU A 296 -7.78 -16.48 17.06
C LEU A 296 -7.07 -15.87 15.84
N ILE A 297 -5.76 -15.95 15.78
CA ILE A 297 -4.97 -15.43 14.64
C ILE A 297 -5.15 -16.34 13.41
N LEU A 298 -5.03 -17.64 13.56
CA LEU A 298 -5.10 -18.61 12.47
C LEU A 298 -6.54 -19.01 12.10
N LYS A 299 -7.55 -18.58 12.90
CA LYS A 299 -8.96 -18.91 12.69
C LYS A 299 -9.22 -20.40 12.43
N GLY A 300 -8.52 -21.24 13.17
CA GLY A 300 -8.68 -22.70 13.11
C GLY A 300 -7.93 -23.41 11.99
N LYS A 301 -7.21 -22.70 11.12
CA LYS A 301 -6.28 -23.35 10.16
C LYS A 301 -4.94 -23.69 10.84
N ASN A 302 -4.25 -24.69 10.30
CA ASN A 302 -2.92 -25.04 10.78
C ASN A 302 -1.90 -23.97 10.42
N SER A 303 -0.89 -23.74 11.29
CA SER A 303 0.18 -22.77 11.03
C SER A 303 0.91 -23.05 9.71
N GLN A 304 1.05 -24.30 9.32
CA GLN A 304 1.65 -24.71 8.05
C GLN A 304 0.84 -24.21 6.84
N GLU A 305 -0.49 -24.27 6.89
CA GLU A 305 -1.36 -23.79 5.79
C GLU A 305 -1.36 -22.27 5.64
N VAL A 306 -0.98 -21.53 6.69
CA VAL A 306 -1.00 -20.07 6.69
C VAL A 306 0.34 -19.48 6.27
N PHE A 307 1.46 -20.08 6.68
CA PHE A 307 2.79 -19.52 6.44
C PHE A 307 3.57 -20.21 5.32
N MET A 308 3.11 -21.40 4.88
CA MET A 308 3.76 -22.05 3.74
C MET A 308 3.25 -21.53 2.41
N PRO A 309 4.14 -21.32 1.44
CA PRO A 309 3.73 -21.00 0.08
C PRO A 309 2.91 -22.17 -0.51
N SER A 310 2.04 -21.86 -1.47
CA SER A 310 1.29 -22.88 -2.21
C SER A 310 2.25 -23.88 -2.89
N ASP A 311 1.81 -25.10 -3.16
CA ASP A 311 2.62 -26.11 -3.84
C ASP A 311 3.22 -25.60 -5.16
N MET A 312 2.50 -24.73 -5.86
CA MET A 312 2.97 -24.08 -7.07
C MET A 312 4.14 -23.12 -6.79
N ASN A 313 4.06 -22.35 -5.72
CA ASN A 313 5.14 -21.46 -5.32
C ASN A 313 6.37 -22.22 -4.86
N ILE A 314 6.20 -23.36 -4.14
CA ILE A 314 7.32 -24.23 -3.74
C ILE A 314 8.03 -24.76 -4.98
N LYS A 315 7.30 -25.28 -5.99
CA LYS A 315 7.87 -25.74 -7.25
C LYS A 315 8.60 -24.63 -8.00
N ALA A 316 8.05 -23.40 -8.02
CA ALA A 316 8.67 -22.25 -8.66
C ALA A 316 9.97 -21.82 -7.95
N ILE A 317 9.99 -21.87 -6.61
CA ILE A 317 11.18 -21.59 -5.81
C ILE A 317 12.25 -22.66 -6.05
N ASP A 318 11.87 -23.95 -6.01
CA ASP A 318 12.77 -25.06 -6.24
C ASP A 318 13.41 -24.98 -7.63
N TYR A 319 12.59 -24.71 -8.66
CA TYR A 319 13.10 -24.48 -10.01
C TYR A 319 14.07 -23.28 -10.08
N ALA A 320 13.69 -22.14 -9.50
CA ALA A 320 14.55 -20.95 -9.51
C ALA A 320 15.87 -21.17 -8.77
N LEU A 321 15.85 -21.90 -7.65
CA LEU A 321 17.05 -22.21 -6.87
C LEU A 321 17.93 -23.30 -7.50
N THR A 322 17.36 -24.22 -8.28
CA THR A 322 18.13 -25.27 -8.96
C THR A 322 18.75 -24.80 -10.26
N GLU A 323 17.99 -24.07 -11.10
CA GLU A 323 18.47 -23.65 -12.41
C GLU A 323 19.25 -22.33 -12.38
N HIS A 324 18.74 -21.33 -11.60
CA HIS A 324 19.30 -19.98 -11.54
C HIS A 324 19.33 -19.39 -10.12
N PRO A 325 20.05 -19.99 -9.15
CA PRO A 325 19.99 -19.62 -7.73
C PRO A 325 20.40 -18.17 -7.46
N PHE A 326 21.32 -17.63 -8.23
CA PHE A 326 21.86 -16.31 -8.00
C PHE A 326 21.08 -15.19 -8.68
N LEU A 327 20.55 -15.42 -9.88
CA LEU A 327 19.96 -14.38 -10.73
C LEU A 327 18.44 -14.56 -10.95
N GLY A 328 17.85 -15.69 -10.53
CA GLY A 328 16.44 -16.01 -10.71
C GLY A 328 16.06 -16.31 -12.17
N SER A 329 14.76 -16.25 -12.48
CA SER A 329 14.22 -16.58 -13.81
C SER A 329 13.91 -15.36 -14.70
N GLY A 330 14.16 -14.16 -14.22
CA GLY A 330 13.78 -12.89 -14.84
C GLY A 330 12.58 -12.23 -14.16
N PHE A 331 12.59 -10.92 -14.10
CA PHE A 331 11.63 -10.15 -13.31
C PHE A 331 10.19 -10.30 -13.82
N GLY A 332 9.30 -10.75 -12.95
CA GLY A 332 7.87 -10.91 -13.26
C GLY A 332 7.53 -12.05 -14.22
N ILE A 333 8.47 -12.95 -14.53
CA ILE A 333 8.27 -14.13 -15.38
C ILE A 333 8.60 -15.37 -14.56
N PRO A 334 7.68 -15.87 -13.74
CA PRO A 334 7.88 -17.13 -13.05
C PRO A 334 7.78 -18.29 -14.06
N MET A 335 8.80 -19.12 -14.11
CA MET A 335 8.82 -20.34 -14.91
C MET A 335 8.71 -21.54 -14.01
N ILE A 336 7.88 -22.50 -14.40
CA ILE A 336 7.81 -23.81 -13.80
C ILE A 336 8.04 -24.84 -14.89
N LYS A 337 9.01 -25.74 -14.69
CA LYS A 337 9.21 -26.88 -15.56
C LYS A 337 8.14 -27.93 -15.23
N ALA A 338 7.07 -27.99 -16.02
CA ALA A 338 6.12 -29.09 -15.96
C ALA A 338 6.50 -30.10 -17.02
N SER A 339 6.97 -31.28 -16.59
CA SER A 339 7.15 -32.54 -17.36
C SER A 339 7.37 -32.41 -18.88
N SER A 340 8.46 -31.87 -19.37
CA SER A 340 8.88 -31.73 -20.77
C SER A 340 8.59 -30.40 -21.51
N GLU A 341 7.69 -29.56 -21.05
CA GLU A 341 7.47 -28.23 -21.63
C GLU A 341 7.61 -27.14 -20.56
N ILE A 342 8.29 -26.04 -20.92
CA ILE A 342 8.39 -24.84 -20.07
C ILE A 342 7.03 -24.14 -20.16
N GLN A 343 6.20 -24.26 -19.15
CA GLN A 343 4.93 -23.54 -19.08
C GLN A 343 5.12 -22.24 -18.30
N TYR A 344 4.74 -21.13 -18.92
CA TYR A 344 4.65 -19.83 -18.25
C TYR A 344 3.42 -19.82 -17.35
N PHE A 345 3.63 -19.97 -16.06
CA PHE A 345 2.54 -19.80 -15.11
C PHE A 345 2.54 -18.37 -14.58
N ASN A 346 1.38 -17.76 -14.61
CA ASN A 346 1.13 -16.52 -13.88
C ASN A 346 1.02 -16.86 -12.38
N VAL A 347 2.13 -17.27 -11.76
CA VAL A 347 2.16 -17.62 -10.34
C VAL A 347 2.05 -16.30 -9.59
N ALA A 348 0.90 -16.07 -8.99
CA ALA A 348 0.75 -15.06 -7.96
C ALA A 348 1.66 -15.49 -6.80
N THR A 349 2.84 -14.93 -6.74
CA THR A 349 3.81 -15.23 -5.67
C THR A 349 3.23 -14.80 -4.34
N SER A 350 3.22 -15.71 -3.37
CA SER A 350 2.52 -15.51 -2.11
C SER A 350 3.15 -14.44 -1.20
N ASN A 351 4.43 -14.12 -1.34
CA ASN A 351 5.06 -13.03 -0.60
C ASN A 351 6.25 -12.41 -1.35
N ILE A 352 6.66 -11.23 -0.91
CA ILE A 352 7.71 -10.46 -1.58
C ILE A 352 9.07 -11.17 -1.54
N ILE A 353 9.40 -11.92 -0.49
CA ILE A 353 10.68 -12.61 -0.34
C ILE A 353 10.78 -13.73 -1.38
N PHE A 354 9.76 -14.60 -1.44
CA PHE A 354 9.72 -15.70 -2.41
C PHE A 354 9.63 -15.18 -3.84
N GLY A 355 8.84 -14.15 -4.07
CA GLY A 355 8.76 -13.54 -5.40
C GLY A 355 10.10 -12.96 -5.86
N MET A 356 10.82 -12.30 -4.97
CA MET A 356 12.15 -11.79 -5.30
C MET A 356 13.16 -12.90 -5.57
N ILE A 357 13.12 -14.02 -4.81
CA ILE A 357 13.96 -15.18 -5.08
C ILE A 357 13.65 -15.77 -6.46
N ILE A 358 12.38 -15.94 -6.79
CA ILE A 358 11.97 -16.49 -8.10
C ILE A 358 12.38 -15.54 -9.24
N PHE A 359 12.14 -14.24 -9.09
CA PHE A 359 12.35 -13.28 -10.16
C PHE A 359 13.80 -12.87 -10.35
N THR A 360 14.55 -12.71 -9.26
CA THR A 360 15.88 -12.07 -9.27
C THR A 360 16.94 -12.85 -8.49
N GLY A 361 16.59 -14.02 -7.97
CA GLY A 361 17.50 -14.88 -7.20
C GLY A 361 17.95 -14.24 -5.88
N ILE A 362 18.96 -14.85 -5.28
CA ILE A 362 19.52 -14.41 -4.00
C ILE A 362 20.20 -13.03 -4.14
N ILE A 363 20.87 -12.78 -5.26
CA ILE A 363 21.52 -11.47 -5.49
C ILE A 363 20.46 -10.37 -5.56
N GLY A 364 19.38 -10.56 -6.33
CA GLY A 364 18.33 -9.55 -6.44
C GLY A 364 17.59 -9.32 -5.12
N LEU A 365 17.32 -10.37 -4.34
CA LEU A 365 16.76 -10.23 -3.00
C LEU A 365 17.68 -9.41 -2.08
N THR A 366 18.99 -9.67 -2.13
CA THR A 366 19.98 -8.92 -1.35
C THR A 366 20.00 -7.44 -1.75
N LEU A 367 20.02 -7.14 -3.06
CA LEU A 367 19.94 -5.77 -3.58
C LEU A 367 18.66 -5.06 -3.17
N CYS A 368 17.51 -5.75 -3.22
CA CYS A 368 16.23 -5.21 -2.75
C CYS A 368 16.29 -4.89 -1.25
N THR A 369 16.83 -5.78 -0.44
CA THR A 369 16.98 -5.58 1.01
C THR A 369 17.88 -4.38 1.31
N ILE A 370 19.01 -4.25 0.63
CA ILE A 370 19.91 -3.09 0.76
C ILE A 370 19.17 -1.81 0.36
N TYR A 371 18.41 -1.84 -0.73
CA TYR A 371 17.61 -0.71 -1.17
C TYR A 371 16.54 -0.32 -0.14
N MET A 372 15.81 -1.29 0.44
CA MET A 372 14.83 -1.02 1.49
C MET A 372 15.47 -0.43 2.75
N LEU A 373 16.62 -0.95 3.17
CA LEU A 373 17.40 -0.38 4.27
C LEU A 373 17.88 1.04 3.96
N HIS A 374 18.35 1.28 2.74
CA HIS A 374 18.72 2.61 2.28
C HIS A 374 17.54 3.58 2.35
N MET A 375 16.33 3.15 1.95
CA MET A 375 15.11 3.95 2.06
C MET A 375 14.79 4.35 3.51
N VAL A 376 14.97 3.43 4.46
CA VAL A 376 14.81 3.73 5.89
C VAL A 376 15.82 4.78 6.35
N LEU A 377 17.08 4.62 5.95
CA LEU A 377 18.18 5.52 6.35
C LEU A 377 18.12 6.89 5.67
N LEU A 378 17.47 7.01 4.50
CA LEU A 378 17.30 8.31 3.81
C LEU A 378 16.57 9.34 4.66
N VAL A 379 15.63 8.92 5.48
CA VAL A 379 14.69 9.84 6.12
C VAL A 379 15.15 10.25 7.49
N THR A 380 15.79 9.38 8.27
CA THR A 380 16.06 9.81 9.65
C THR A 380 16.97 8.93 10.48
N PHE A 381 17.84 9.61 11.22
CA PHE A 381 18.15 9.28 12.59
C PHE A 381 17.76 10.52 13.44
N PRO A 382 16.92 10.45 14.47
CA PRO A 382 16.26 9.28 15.07
C PRO A 382 14.96 8.88 14.33
N MET A 383 14.62 7.58 14.40
CA MET A 383 13.43 7.00 13.77
C MET A 383 12.15 7.74 14.18
N SER A 384 11.53 8.40 13.22
CA SER A 384 10.24 9.05 13.40
C SER A 384 9.10 8.01 13.30
N ILE A 385 7.99 8.25 13.99
CA ILE A 385 6.77 7.44 13.90
C ILE A 385 6.29 7.25 12.44
N THR A 386 6.67 8.13 11.52
CA THR A 386 6.35 8.04 10.09
C THR A 386 6.98 6.84 9.38
N ILE A 387 8.01 6.21 9.97
CA ILE A 387 8.59 4.98 9.44
C ILE A 387 7.53 3.87 9.32
N LEU A 388 6.49 3.91 10.15
CA LEU A 388 5.39 2.94 10.09
C LEU A 388 4.65 2.98 8.76
N LEU A 389 4.61 4.15 8.08
CA LEU A 389 4.03 4.28 6.75
C LEU A 389 4.83 3.53 5.68
N PHE A 390 6.14 3.43 5.88
CA PHE A 390 7.00 2.62 5.02
C PHE A 390 6.90 1.13 5.39
N LEU A 391 6.97 0.80 6.68
CA LEU A 391 6.95 -0.58 7.17
C LEU A 391 5.64 -1.29 6.86
N ILE A 392 4.48 -0.63 6.98
CA ILE A 392 3.21 -1.25 6.61
C ILE A 392 3.20 -1.69 5.15
N THR A 393 3.82 -0.94 4.24
CA THR A 393 3.89 -1.34 2.84
C THR A 393 4.73 -2.60 2.62
N ILE A 394 5.75 -2.83 3.45
CA ILE A 394 6.53 -4.07 3.41
C ILE A 394 5.71 -5.22 4.01
N PHE A 395 5.09 -5.01 5.16
CA PHE A 395 4.37 -6.07 5.87
C PHE A 395 3.16 -6.58 5.10
N VAL A 396 2.36 -5.72 4.46
CA VAL A 396 1.22 -6.17 3.62
C VAL A 396 1.67 -6.97 2.39
N ASN A 397 2.92 -6.81 1.96
CA ASN A 397 3.50 -7.58 0.85
C ASN A 397 4.05 -8.95 1.29
N MET A 398 3.95 -9.31 2.57
CA MET A 398 4.32 -10.64 3.06
C MET A 398 3.24 -11.71 2.79
N ASP A 399 2.05 -11.32 2.38
CA ASP A 399 0.96 -12.23 1.97
C ASP A 399 0.91 -12.39 0.45
N HIS A 400 0.61 -11.30 -0.23
CA HIS A 400 0.60 -11.20 -1.69
C HIS A 400 1.43 -10.02 -2.13
N ILE A 401 2.19 -10.18 -3.21
CA ILE A 401 3.00 -9.10 -3.78
C ILE A 401 2.08 -8.09 -4.47
N ILE A 402 1.71 -7.04 -3.76
CA ILE A 402 0.98 -5.90 -4.31
C ILE A 402 1.93 -4.78 -4.78
N LEU A 403 3.16 -4.75 -4.25
CA LEU A 403 4.13 -3.70 -4.56
C LEU A 403 4.42 -3.59 -6.07
N PHE A 404 4.40 -4.73 -6.79
CA PHE A 404 4.66 -4.76 -8.23
C PHE A 404 3.41 -4.53 -9.08
N ASP A 405 2.23 -4.43 -8.48
CA ASP A 405 0.99 -4.05 -9.16
C ASP A 405 0.90 -2.53 -9.31
N SER A 406 1.61 -2.00 -10.29
CA SER A 406 1.76 -0.57 -10.53
C SER A 406 0.47 0.13 -10.96
N MET A 407 -0.55 -0.61 -11.36
CA MET A 407 -1.85 -0.08 -11.77
C MET A 407 -2.99 -0.44 -10.83
N GLY A 408 -2.71 -1.22 -9.79
CA GLY A 408 -3.64 -1.60 -8.73
C GLY A 408 -3.23 -1.08 -7.36
N LEU A 409 -3.24 -1.96 -6.36
CA LEU A 409 -2.96 -1.62 -4.96
C LEU A 409 -1.53 -1.13 -4.69
N GLY A 410 -0.56 -1.49 -5.54
CA GLY A 410 0.82 -1.01 -5.42
C GLY A 410 0.94 0.51 -5.45
N ILE A 411 0.01 1.19 -6.11
CA ILE A 411 -0.07 2.67 -6.09
C ILE A 411 -0.12 3.23 -4.66
N LEU A 412 -0.85 2.57 -3.76
CA LEU A 412 -0.91 2.99 -2.35
C LEU A 412 0.47 2.89 -1.69
N CYS A 413 1.22 1.82 -1.95
CA CYS A 413 2.57 1.67 -1.44
C CYS A 413 3.46 2.84 -1.89
N TYR A 414 3.39 3.22 -3.17
CA TYR A 414 4.18 4.33 -3.71
C TYR A 414 3.80 5.68 -3.10
N ILE A 415 2.51 5.91 -2.87
CA ILE A 415 2.01 7.12 -2.20
C ILE A 415 2.51 7.18 -0.75
N PHE A 416 2.45 6.05 -0.03
CA PHE A 416 2.94 5.98 1.35
C PHE A 416 4.44 6.21 1.44
N TRP A 417 5.23 5.69 0.49
CA TRP A 417 6.66 6.01 0.39
C TRP A 417 6.88 7.49 0.10
N GLY A 418 6.07 8.09 -0.77
CA GLY A 418 6.10 9.52 -1.05
C GLY A 418 5.78 10.37 0.19
N ILE A 419 4.77 9.98 0.98
CA ILE A 419 4.41 10.65 2.23
C ILE A 419 5.56 10.53 3.24
N TYR A 420 6.11 9.32 3.40
CA TYR A 420 7.24 9.06 4.29
C TYR A 420 8.46 9.94 3.98
N LEU A 421 8.88 9.98 2.70
CA LEU A 421 9.98 10.82 2.24
C LEU A 421 9.68 12.32 2.42
N LYS A 422 8.46 12.76 2.11
CA LYS A 422 8.07 14.16 2.24
C LYS A 422 8.06 14.64 3.69
N GLU A 423 7.59 13.82 4.60
CA GLU A 423 7.61 14.11 6.05
C GLU A 423 9.05 14.18 6.57
N GLY A 424 9.94 13.29 6.12
CA GLY A 424 11.36 13.33 6.45
C GLY A 424 12.04 14.63 5.97
N MET A 425 11.70 15.10 4.77
CA MET A 425 12.21 16.40 4.27
C MET A 425 11.79 17.58 5.15
N TYR A 426 10.55 17.55 5.66
CA TYR A 426 10.03 18.60 6.52
C TYR A 426 10.79 18.66 7.85
N GLN A 427 11.06 17.50 8.45
CA GLN A 427 11.85 17.40 9.68
C GLN A 427 13.30 17.88 9.50
N TYR A 428 13.92 17.46 8.40
CA TYR A 428 15.29 17.89 8.04
C TYR A 428 15.40 19.42 7.93
N ASN A 429 14.48 20.05 7.19
CA ASN A 429 14.52 21.50 6.95
C ASN A 429 14.21 22.35 8.19
N ASN A 430 13.47 21.81 9.17
CA ASN A 430 13.09 22.53 10.38
C ASN A 430 14.07 22.31 11.56
N GLY A 431 15.17 21.59 11.36
CA GLY A 431 16.16 21.33 12.39
C GLY A 431 15.62 20.56 13.61
N GLN A 432 14.50 19.86 13.45
CA GLN A 432 13.94 18.98 14.48
C GLN A 432 14.68 17.64 14.43
N TRP A 433 15.88 17.62 15.00
CA TRP A 433 16.73 16.44 15.16
C TRP A 433 16.47 15.73 16.48
#